data_8cb2696ddb51a8e06881829ac9334cba
#
_entry.id   8cb2696ddb51a8e06881829ac9334cba
#
_cell.length_a   1.000
_cell.length_b   1.000
_cell.length_c   1.000
_cell.angle_alpha   90.00
_cell.angle_beta   90.00
_cell.angle_gamma   90.00
#
_symmetry.space_group_name_H-M   'P 1'
#
loop_
_entity.id
_entity.type
_entity.pdbx_description
1 polymer ?
#
loop_
_entity_poly.entity_id
_entity_poly.type
_entity_poly.pdbx_seq_one_letter_code
_entity_poly.pdbx_strand_id
1 'polypeptide(L)'
;GGGSTEFVYGRGPEMLRRFSVPLGAVRITEEFFREDPVRPESLEPAYAEIRRSLEEGGVSGSPKVLVGMGGTVTSLASVKFKMETYDPDVVQGSVLTLEELREMAGMFSSMTIEQRKGVTGLQPKRADVILAGTCIVCSIMEMLNVPSFTVSDRGLRHGLAFELFSRA
;
A
#
# COMPACT_ATOMS: atom_id res chain seq x y z
N GLY A 1 6.96 0.28 1.42
CA GLY A 1 7.76 -0.33 2.48
C GLY A 1 7.72 0.45 3.79
N GLY A 2 8.59 0.11 4.75
CA GLY A 2 8.64 0.79 6.04
C GLY A 2 9.15 2.23 5.94
N GLY A 3 10.21 2.47 5.15
CA GLY A 3 10.85 3.79 5.01
C GLY A 3 10.69 4.45 3.64
N SER A 4 10.39 3.69 2.59
CA SER A 4 10.29 4.20 1.21
C SER A 4 9.19 3.50 0.42
N THR A 5 8.82 4.13 -0.70
CA THR A 5 7.92 3.58 -1.71
C THR A 5 8.61 3.66 -3.07
N GLU A 6 8.71 2.53 -3.74
CA GLU A 6 9.37 2.38 -5.04
C GLU A 6 8.33 2.45 -6.15
N PHE A 7 8.65 3.23 -7.19
CA PHE A 7 7.82 3.40 -8.37
C PHE A 7 8.54 2.89 -9.61
N VAL A 8 7.81 2.15 -10.43
CA VAL A 8 8.25 1.69 -11.76
C VAL A 8 7.17 2.02 -12.76
N TYR A 9 7.51 2.79 -13.77
CA TYR A 9 6.66 3.10 -14.91
C TYR A 9 7.13 2.31 -16.12
N GLY A 10 6.20 1.71 -16.84
CA GLY A 10 6.51 0.89 -18.00
C GLY A 10 5.41 0.90 -19.06
N ARG A 11 5.76 0.37 -20.23
CA ARG A 11 4.84 0.15 -21.35
C ARG A 11 5.14 -1.22 -21.97
N GLY A 12 4.24 -2.18 -21.79
CA GLY A 12 4.53 -3.57 -22.15
C GLY A 12 5.78 -4.06 -21.41
N PRO A 13 6.78 -4.63 -22.10
CA PRO A 13 8.01 -5.11 -21.48
C PRO A 13 9.03 -4.00 -21.17
N GLU A 14 8.80 -2.77 -21.65
CA GLU A 14 9.74 -1.67 -21.52
C GLU A 14 9.57 -0.95 -20.19
N MET A 15 10.65 -0.85 -19.41
CA MET A 15 10.74 -0.01 -18.22
C MET A 15 11.17 1.40 -18.63
N LEU A 16 10.26 2.38 -18.45
CA LEU A 16 10.49 3.78 -18.84
C LEU A 16 11.18 4.58 -17.75
N ARG A 17 10.77 4.36 -16.47
CA ARG A 17 11.29 5.12 -15.33
C ARG A 17 11.17 4.27 -14.06
N ARG A 18 12.18 4.36 -13.20
CA ARG A 18 12.13 3.83 -11.83
C ARG A 18 12.74 4.83 -10.85
N PHE A 19 12.14 4.95 -9.67
CA PHE A 19 12.65 5.83 -8.61
C PHE A 19 12.07 5.42 -7.27
N SER A 20 12.65 5.92 -6.19
CA SER A 20 12.21 5.73 -4.81
C SER A 20 11.81 7.07 -4.22
N VAL A 21 10.69 7.08 -3.50
CA VAL A 21 10.24 8.21 -2.70
C VAL A 21 10.48 7.85 -1.23
N PRO A 22 11.10 8.72 -0.41
CA PRO A 22 11.34 8.47 1.01
C PRO A 22 10.03 8.60 1.82
N LEU A 23 9.05 7.81 1.46
CA LEU A 23 7.70 7.76 2.00
C LEU A 23 7.37 6.32 2.35
N GLY A 24 7.24 6.00 3.63
CA GLY A 24 6.94 4.66 4.11
C GLY A 24 6.01 4.64 5.30
N ALA A 25 5.32 3.51 5.49
CA ALA A 25 4.30 3.36 6.51
C ALA A 25 4.83 3.54 7.94
N VAL A 26 6.05 3.06 8.23
CA VAL A 26 6.67 3.26 9.55
C VAL A 26 6.92 4.75 9.81
N ARG A 27 7.50 5.46 8.83
CA ARG A 27 7.80 6.89 8.96
C ARG A 27 6.53 7.71 9.23
N ILE A 28 5.47 7.50 8.45
CA ILE A 28 4.20 8.22 8.65
C ILE A 28 3.57 7.88 10.01
N THR A 29 3.65 6.62 10.43
CA THR A 29 3.15 6.21 11.75
C THR A 29 3.90 6.93 12.87
N GLU A 30 5.24 6.93 12.86
CA GLU A 30 6.07 7.54 13.88
C GLU A 30 5.93 9.07 13.94
N GLU A 31 5.65 9.70 12.81
CA GLU A 31 5.53 11.16 12.72
C GLU A 31 4.13 11.65 13.10
N PHE A 32 3.07 11.01 12.61
CA PHE A 32 1.69 11.51 12.70
C PHE A 32 0.75 10.67 13.56
N PHE A 33 0.98 9.36 13.71
CA PHE A 33 0.06 8.43 14.37
C PHE A 33 0.61 7.88 15.68
N ARG A 34 1.07 8.79 16.55
CA ARG A 34 1.73 8.44 17.83
C ARG A 34 0.76 8.02 18.92
N GLU A 35 -0.51 8.36 18.78
CA GLU A 35 -1.54 8.05 19.77
C GLU A 35 -2.35 6.84 19.36
N ASP A 36 -2.89 6.12 20.34
CA ASP A 36 -3.65 4.89 20.14
C ASP A 36 -4.96 4.92 20.95
N PRO A 37 -6.14 5.05 20.30
CA PRO A 37 -6.32 5.16 18.84
C PRO A 37 -5.81 6.50 18.28
N VAL A 38 -5.61 6.52 16.97
CA VAL A 38 -5.15 7.71 16.25
C VAL A 38 -6.20 8.82 16.35
N ARG A 39 -5.76 10.03 16.67
CA ARG A 39 -6.66 11.19 16.71
C ARG A 39 -7.12 11.59 15.31
N PRO A 40 -8.42 11.90 15.12
CA PRO A 40 -8.94 12.35 13.82
C PRO A 40 -8.19 13.55 13.23
N GLU A 41 -7.76 14.50 14.07
CA GLU A 41 -7.00 15.68 13.66
C GLU A 41 -5.60 15.38 13.14
N SER A 42 -5.06 14.18 13.38
CA SER A 42 -3.76 13.74 12.85
C SER A 42 -3.84 13.23 11.41
N LEU A 43 -5.03 12.91 10.90
CA LEU A 43 -5.21 12.32 9.58
C LEU A 43 -4.89 13.32 8.46
N GLU A 44 -5.45 14.54 8.52
CA GLU A 44 -5.23 15.52 7.46
C GLU A 44 -3.77 15.97 7.35
N PRO A 45 -3.03 16.26 8.44
CA PRO A 45 -1.59 16.50 8.37
C PRO A 45 -0.80 15.32 7.75
N ALA A 46 -1.15 14.07 8.08
CA ALA A 46 -0.53 12.89 7.49
C ALA A 46 -0.80 12.80 5.98
N TYR A 47 -2.04 13.01 5.54
CA TYR A 47 -2.38 13.05 4.12
C TYR A 47 -1.67 14.20 3.38
N ALA A 48 -1.55 15.38 3.99
CA ALA A 48 -0.84 16.51 3.40
C ALA A 48 0.65 16.19 3.20
N GLU A 49 1.31 15.58 4.20
CA GLU A 49 2.70 15.15 4.09
C GLU A 49 2.90 14.07 3.04
N ILE A 50 1.98 13.09 2.98
CA ILE A 50 2.03 12.03 1.96
C ILE A 50 1.93 12.64 0.57
N ARG A 51 0.95 13.53 0.31
CA ARG A 51 0.78 14.20 -0.99
C ARG A 51 2.03 14.99 -1.36
N ARG A 52 2.56 15.80 -0.43
CA ARG A 52 3.79 16.57 -0.63
C ARG A 52 4.96 15.68 -1.01
N SER A 53 5.18 14.59 -0.26
CA SER A 53 6.27 13.64 -0.54
C SER A 53 6.14 12.98 -1.91
N LEU A 54 4.93 12.65 -2.35
CA LEU A 54 4.67 12.07 -3.67
C LEU A 54 4.92 13.09 -4.80
N GLU A 55 4.50 14.35 -4.63
CA GLU A 55 4.72 15.44 -5.58
C GLU A 55 6.22 15.74 -5.75
N GLU A 56 6.93 15.95 -4.64
CA GLU A 56 8.39 16.18 -4.62
C GLU A 56 9.16 14.97 -5.19
N GLY A 57 8.67 13.75 -4.96
CA GLY A 57 9.21 12.53 -5.54
C GLY A 57 8.93 12.37 -7.04
N GLY A 58 8.11 13.24 -7.63
CA GLY A 58 7.79 13.26 -9.05
C GLY A 58 6.81 12.16 -9.47
N VAL A 59 5.94 11.72 -8.57
CA VAL A 59 4.83 10.82 -8.92
C VAL A 59 3.80 11.61 -9.73
N SER A 60 3.48 11.15 -10.92
CA SER A 60 2.57 11.86 -11.81
C SER A 60 2.05 10.95 -12.94
N GLY A 61 1.03 11.43 -13.65
CA GLY A 61 0.44 10.74 -14.81
C GLY A 61 -0.88 10.05 -14.47
N SER A 62 -1.48 9.42 -15.46
CA SER A 62 -2.72 8.64 -15.33
C SER A 62 -2.50 7.28 -16.00
N PRO A 63 -1.91 6.31 -15.30
CA PRO A 63 -1.64 4.99 -15.85
C PRO A 63 -2.95 4.25 -16.13
N LYS A 64 -2.98 3.46 -17.20
CA LYS A 64 -4.14 2.60 -17.50
C LYS A 64 -4.27 1.45 -16.49
N VAL A 65 -3.15 1.03 -15.92
CA VAL A 65 -3.06 -0.06 -14.94
C VAL A 65 -2.13 0.35 -13.83
N LEU A 66 -2.56 0.20 -12.60
CA LEU A 66 -1.74 0.33 -11.40
C LEU A 66 -1.62 -1.05 -10.76
N VAL A 67 -0.39 -1.46 -10.48
CA VAL A 67 -0.11 -2.71 -9.75
C VAL A 67 0.59 -2.35 -8.44
N GLY A 68 0.01 -2.80 -7.33
CA GLY A 68 0.60 -2.66 -6.00
C GLY A 68 1.26 -3.96 -5.55
N MET A 69 2.47 -3.88 -4.99
CA MET A 69 3.15 -5.02 -4.40
C MET A 69 3.74 -4.66 -3.02
N GLY A 70 3.93 -5.67 -2.20
CA GLY A 70 4.48 -5.51 -0.86
C GLY A 70 3.44 -5.68 0.24
N GLY A 71 3.94 -5.73 1.47
CA GLY A 71 3.15 -6.21 2.58
C GLY A 71 1.92 -5.38 2.97
N THR A 72 1.88 -4.08 2.65
CA THR A 72 0.67 -3.28 2.86
C THR A 72 -0.45 -3.76 1.95
N VAL A 73 -0.21 -3.78 0.65
CA VAL A 73 -1.27 -4.12 -0.33
C VAL A 73 -1.73 -5.57 -0.21
N THR A 74 -0.83 -6.52 0.08
CA THR A 74 -1.21 -7.92 0.31
C THR A 74 -1.99 -8.09 1.60
N SER A 75 -1.69 -7.31 2.66
CA SER A 75 -2.49 -7.31 3.89
C SER A 75 -3.89 -6.72 3.66
N LEU A 76 -4.01 -5.64 2.88
CA LEU A 76 -5.30 -5.05 2.54
C LEU A 76 -6.18 -6.02 1.74
N ALA A 77 -5.59 -6.76 0.80
CA ALA A 77 -6.29 -7.83 0.08
C ALA A 77 -6.74 -8.95 1.04
N SER A 78 -5.87 -9.39 1.94
CA SER A 78 -6.18 -10.40 2.94
C SER A 78 -7.33 -9.96 3.87
N VAL A 79 -7.37 -8.69 4.29
CA VAL A 79 -8.47 -8.10 5.07
C VAL A 79 -9.75 -8.05 4.26
N LYS A 80 -9.71 -7.61 2.98
CA LYS A 80 -10.87 -7.61 2.08
C LYS A 80 -11.55 -8.97 2.01
N PHE A 81 -10.75 -10.02 1.85
CA PHE A 81 -11.25 -11.40 1.74
C PHE A 81 -11.44 -12.10 3.09
N LYS A 82 -11.19 -11.40 4.22
CA LYS A 82 -11.31 -11.94 5.59
C LYS A 82 -10.58 -13.28 5.74
N MET A 83 -9.33 -13.34 5.28
CA MET A 83 -8.55 -14.57 5.25
C MET A 83 -8.09 -14.97 6.65
N GLU A 84 -8.56 -16.08 7.18
CA GLU A 84 -8.01 -16.67 8.42
C GLU A 84 -6.62 -17.27 8.18
N THR A 85 -6.43 -17.88 7.01
CA THR A 85 -5.13 -18.36 6.53
C THR A 85 -4.79 -17.64 5.24
N TYR A 86 -3.58 -17.09 5.18
CA TYR A 86 -3.11 -16.38 4.00
C TYR A 86 -2.96 -17.30 2.80
N ASP A 87 -3.63 -16.95 1.70
CA ASP A 87 -3.58 -17.66 0.43
C ASP A 87 -3.02 -16.74 -0.67
N PRO A 88 -1.77 -16.95 -1.11
CA PRO A 88 -1.14 -16.12 -2.14
C PRO A 88 -1.85 -16.20 -3.49
N ASP A 89 -2.51 -17.31 -3.83
CA ASP A 89 -3.18 -17.48 -5.12
C ASP A 89 -4.47 -16.64 -5.19
N VAL A 90 -5.15 -16.46 -4.07
CA VAL A 90 -6.32 -15.56 -3.96
C VAL A 90 -5.89 -14.09 -3.97
N VAL A 91 -4.76 -13.77 -3.33
CA VAL A 91 -4.21 -12.40 -3.27
C VAL A 91 -3.65 -11.97 -4.61
N GLN A 92 -2.94 -12.86 -5.31
CA GLN A 92 -2.33 -12.55 -6.61
C GLN A 92 -3.40 -12.22 -7.64
N GLY A 93 -3.33 -11.02 -8.22
CA GLY A 93 -4.27 -10.56 -9.23
C GLY A 93 -5.59 -10.02 -8.68
N SER A 94 -5.79 -10.04 -7.36
CA SER A 94 -6.96 -9.41 -6.74
C SER A 94 -6.97 -7.90 -6.98
N VAL A 95 -8.16 -7.31 -7.00
CA VAL A 95 -8.35 -5.88 -7.24
C VAL A 95 -8.88 -5.21 -5.98
N LEU A 96 -8.31 -4.07 -5.64
CA LEU A 96 -8.79 -3.18 -4.57
C LEU A 96 -9.18 -1.83 -5.17
N THR A 97 -10.34 -1.32 -4.77
CA THR A 97 -10.84 -0.01 -5.18
C THR A 97 -10.43 1.07 -4.18
N LEU A 98 -10.41 2.33 -4.64
CA LEU A 98 -10.15 3.47 -3.76
C LEU A 98 -11.23 3.60 -2.67
N GLU A 99 -12.47 3.27 -2.98
CA GLU A 99 -13.58 3.27 -2.01
C GLU A 99 -13.33 2.25 -0.89
N GLU A 100 -13.02 1.00 -1.22
CA GLU A 100 -12.68 -0.04 -0.24
C GLU A 100 -11.49 0.37 0.65
N LEU A 101 -10.49 1.03 0.07
CA LEU A 101 -9.34 1.52 0.84
C LEU A 101 -9.72 2.65 1.81
N ARG A 102 -10.60 3.56 1.39
CA ARG A 102 -11.09 4.64 2.27
C ARG A 102 -11.91 4.08 3.43
N GLU A 103 -12.75 3.08 3.17
CA GLU A 103 -13.49 2.36 4.22
C GLU A 103 -12.52 1.69 5.20
N MET A 104 -11.50 0.99 4.70
CA MET A 104 -10.47 0.36 5.54
C MET A 104 -9.68 1.40 6.34
N ALA A 105 -9.31 2.53 5.76
CA ALA A 105 -8.62 3.61 6.46
C ALA A 105 -9.49 4.17 7.60
N GLY A 106 -10.79 4.40 7.35
CA GLY A 106 -11.76 4.81 8.36
C GLY A 106 -11.89 3.79 9.48
N MET A 107 -12.00 2.50 9.14
CA MET A 107 -12.03 1.42 10.12
C MET A 107 -10.75 1.39 10.97
N PHE A 108 -9.57 1.37 10.34
CA PHE A 108 -8.31 1.30 11.08
C PHE A 108 -8.07 2.55 11.95
N SER A 109 -8.45 3.75 11.50
CA SER A 109 -8.26 4.97 12.28
C SER A 109 -9.11 5.01 13.56
N SER A 110 -10.29 4.35 13.55
CA SER A 110 -11.16 4.26 14.72
C SER A 110 -10.76 3.19 15.74
N MET A 111 -9.81 2.32 15.39
CA MET A 111 -9.38 1.18 16.21
C MET A 111 -8.04 1.47 16.91
N THR A 112 -7.87 0.93 18.13
CA THR A 112 -6.54 0.80 18.74
C THR A 112 -5.69 -0.24 17.99
N ILE A 113 -4.38 -0.19 18.21
CA ILE A 113 -3.46 -1.20 17.65
C ILE A 113 -3.88 -2.61 18.09
N GLU A 114 -4.29 -2.77 19.35
CA GLU A 114 -4.73 -4.06 19.85
C GLU A 114 -6.01 -4.56 19.17
N GLN A 115 -6.97 -3.66 18.91
CA GLN A 115 -8.16 -3.99 18.14
C GLN A 115 -7.83 -4.35 16.69
N ARG A 116 -6.89 -3.64 16.06
CA ARG A 116 -6.42 -3.96 14.70
C ARG A 116 -5.78 -5.33 14.60
N LYS A 117 -5.08 -5.81 15.65
CA LYS A 117 -4.52 -7.17 15.68
C LYS A 117 -5.60 -8.26 15.58
N GLY A 118 -6.83 -7.96 15.99
CA GLY A 118 -7.98 -8.85 15.89
C GLY A 118 -8.71 -8.82 14.53
N VAL A 119 -8.31 -7.95 13.60
CA VAL A 119 -8.93 -7.87 12.27
C VAL A 119 -8.56 -9.09 11.45
N THR A 120 -9.57 -9.86 11.03
CA THR A 120 -9.37 -11.06 10.21
C THR A 120 -8.67 -10.71 8.91
N GLY A 121 -7.60 -11.39 8.59
CA GLY A 121 -6.75 -11.14 7.42
C GLY A 121 -5.57 -10.21 7.69
N LEU A 122 -5.57 -9.44 8.78
CA LEU A 122 -4.44 -8.59 9.12
C LEU A 122 -3.43 -9.34 9.97
N GLN A 123 -2.18 -9.42 9.50
CA GLN A 123 -1.11 -9.98 10.32
C GLN A 123 -0.86 -9.07 11.54
N PRO A 124 -0.86 -9.58 12.79
CA PRO A 124 -0.71 -8.77 14.01
C PRO A 124 0.52 -7.85 14.01
N LYS A 125 1.63 -8.29 13.41
CA LYS A 125 2.87 -7.50 13.28
C LYS A 125 2.77 -6.29 12.34
N ARG A 126 1.61 -6.08 11.70
CA ARG A 126 1.35 -4.93 10.82
C ARG A 126 0.29 -3.98 11.36
N ALA A 127 -0.30 -4.32 12.51
CA ALA A 127 -1.40 -3.55 13.09
C ALA A 127 -1.03 -2.09 13.41
N ASP A 128 0.23 -1.85 13.72
CA ASP A 128 0.77 -0.52 14.00
C ASP A 128 0.89 0.37 12.74
N VAL A 129 1.31 -0.22 11.61
CA VAL A 129 1.63 0.55 10.40
C VAL A 129 0.56 0.47 9.29
N ILE A 130 -0.46 -0.38 9.45
CA ILE A 130 -1.43 -0.63 8.37
C ILE A 130 -2.22 0.62 7.99
N LEU A 131 -2.60 1.46 8.96
CA LEU A 131 -3.31 2.72 8.70
C LEU A 131 -2.46 3.63 7.82
N ALA A 132 -1.23 3.89 8.19
CA ALA A 132 -0.31 4.72 7.41
C ALA A 132 -0.09 4.15 6.00
N GLY A 133 0.09 2.83 5.91
CA GLY A 133 0.21 2.17 4.62
C GLY A 133 -1.03 2.33 3.74
N THR A 134 -2.23 2.24 4.33
CA THR A 134 -3.50 2.47 3.61
C THR A 134 -3.62 3.91 3.12
N CYS A 135 -3.31 4.90 3.97
CA CYS A 135 -3.32 6.31 3.59
C CYS A 135 -2.35 6.61 2.42
N ILE A 136 -1.16 6.00 2.43
CA ILE A 136 -0.19 6.12 1.33
C ILE A 136 -0.79 5.59 0.02
N VAL A 137 -1.39 4.40 0.04
CA VAL A 137 -1.98 3.80 -1.17
C VAL A 137 -3.16 4.63 -1.68
N CYS A 138 -4.05 5.11 -0.79
CA CYS A 138 -5.14 6.04 -1.16
C CYS A 138 -4.60 7.28 -1.88
N SER A 139 -3.59 7.94 -1.31
CA SER A 139 -3.01 9.16 -1.89
C SER A 139 -2.35 8.91 -3.24
N ILE A 140 -1.67 7.77 -3.43
CA ILE A 140 -1.11 7.37 -4.72
C ILE A 140 -2.22 7.21 -5.77
N MET A 141 -3.32 6.53 -5.42
CA MET A 141 -4.44 6.31 -6.34
C MET A 141 -5.13 7.62 -6.70
N GLU A 142 -5.35 8.51 -5.74
CA GLU A 142 -5.92 9.85 -5.95
C GLU A 142 -5.03 10.70 -6.86
N MET A 143 -3.73 10.76 -6.61
CA MET A 143 -2.78 11.53 -7.40
C MET A 143 -2.68 11.02 -8.84
N LEU A 144 -2.71 9.72 -9.05
CA LEU A 144 -2.67 9.08 -10.37
C LEU A 144 -4.04 9.01 -11.04
N ASN A 145 -5.12 9.45 -10.36
CA ASN A 145 -6.50 9.38 -10.81
C ASN A 145 -6.91 7.98 -11.27
N VAL A 146 -6.61 6.96 -10.46
CA VAL A 146 -6.98 5.57 -10.73
C VAL A 146 -8.00 5.08 -9.70
N PRO A 147 -9.15 4.51 -10.13
CA PRO A 147 -10.20 4.07 -9.21
C PRO A 147 -9.91 2.73 -8.54
N SER A 148 -8.96 1.95 -9.08
CA SER A 148 -8.60 0.62 -8.57
C SER A 148 -7.17 0.26 -8.94
N PHE A 149 -6.60 -0.69 -8.21
CA PHE A 149 -5.31 -1.30 -8.55
C PHE A 149 -5.34 -2.82 -8.39
N THR A 150 -4.44 -3.49 -9.10
CA THR A 150 -4.24 -4.95 -8.99
C THR A 150 -3.15 -5.24 -7.98
N VAL A 151 -3.41 -6.18 -7.08
CA VAL A 151 -2.42 -6.64 -6.09
C VAL A 151 -1.51 -7.68 -6.70
N SER A 152 -0.21 -7.54 -6.48
CA SER A 152 0.76 -8.58 -6.78
C SER A 152 1.42 -9.08 -5.49
N ASP A 153 1.30 -10.37 -5.24
CA ASP A 153 2.05 -11.08 -4.20
C ASP A 153 3.47 -11.47 -4.68
N ARG A 154 3.75 -11.27 -5.97
CA ARG A 154 5.03 -11.57 -6.60
C ARG A 154 5.98 -10.39 -6.47
N GLY A 155 6.89 -10.47 -5.50
CA GLY A 155 7.90 -9.46 -5.26
C GLY A 155 9.20 -9.69 -6.04
N LEU A 156 10.27 -9.00 -5.64
CA LEU A 156 11.59 -8.99 -6.27
C LEU A 156 12.18 -10.40 -6.52
N ARG A 157 11.97 -11.32 -5.58
CA ARG A 157 12.45 -12.72 -5.72
C ARG A 157 11.84 -13.44 -6.92
N HIS A 158 10.55 -13.22 -7.17
CA HIS A 158 9.85 -13.79 -8.33
C HIS A 158 10.35 -13.17 -9.63
N GLY A 159 10.57 -11.84 -9.65
CA GLY A 159 11.14 -11.16 -10.81
C GLY A 159 12.54 -11.66 -11.15
N LEU A 160 13.39 -11.84 -10.14
CA LEU A 160 14.74 -12.39 -10.33
C LEU A 160 14.70 -13.83 -10.86
N ALA A 161 13.86 -14.69 -10.28
CA ALA A 161 13.69 -16.07 -10.77
C ALA A 161 13.20 -16.06 -12.22
N PHE A 162 12.21 -15.25 -12.55
CA PHE A 162 11.74 -15.11 -13.93
C PHE A 162 12.86 -14.67 -14.88
N GLU A 163 13.65 -13.66 -14.51
CA GLU A 163 14.76 -13.19 -15.35
C GLU A 163 15.83 -14.26 -15.58
N LEU A 164 16.18 -15.03 -14.55
CA LEU A 164 17.20 -16.07 -14.64
C LEU A 164 16.76 -17.28 -15.48
N PHE A 165 15.48 -17.67 -15.38
CA PHE A 165 14.99 -18.91 -15.99
C PHE A 165 14.19 -18.70 -17.29
N SER A 166 13.82 -17.47 -17.65
CA SER A 166 13.12 -17.19 -18.93
C SER A 166 14.08 -16.97 -20.11
N ARG A 167 15.39 -16.91 -19.85
CA ARG A 167 16.43 -16.74 -20.88
C ARG A 167 17.12 -18.05 -21.24
N ALA A 168 16.64 -19.17 -20.69
CA ALA A 168 17.18 -20.50 -20.97
C ALA A 168 16.47 -21.17 -22.16
#